data_ac541ff967a5b368fd0d838a1e4e7924
#
_entry.id   ac541ff967a5b368fd0d838a1e4e7924
#
_cell.length_a   1.000
_cell.length_b   1.000
_cell.length_c   1.000
_cell.angle_alpha   90.00
_cell.angle_beta   90.00
_cell.angle_gamma   90.00
#
_symmetry.space_group_name_H-M   'P 1'
#
loop_
_entity.id
_entity.type
_entity.pdbx_description
1 polymer ?
#
loop_
_entity_poly.entity_id
_entity_poly.type
_entity_poly.pdbx_seq_one_letter_code
_entity_poly.pdbx_strand_id
1 'polypeptide(L)'
;MTHRCRWAPRSFVLALLLAVWFSSCTIPERRSASGTHHHSYIVYWPPPPNDQEICLAVKDNIDVKGVVTSAGSEYVEKTGLPAAHDAACLAIARERHVRIVGKTNLSEFTLSPSGINDYFGTPRNPFSKLHQIIPGGSSSGSATAVDRGMADIAFGTDSAGSVRVPAACCGVVGLKTTFGLVSLKGVFPVEPKHLDTVGPMGKDVAHVVQGMDLLEKGFADRYAKAVANKPSGRQIRIGRLYLNGTDPKIDKAIDEALARAHFQVVPLAQDFRSKWDQAEKDGNTMAAAGAWISDQQYSLKWGVRARTKAVILLGRLLYPGQYNGALQRRAAWQHTLHDVFKKVDFIALPTLQVMPLAIPWLGNITLLEIRVLNVQNTVAVNFAGNPALAVPIPVVHEHFPVTSLQLIGRPLSEAELLDAGRIVETASP
;
A
#
# COMPACT_ATOMS: atom_id res chain seq x y z
N MET A 1 7.02 -25.06 -47.53
CA MET A 1 7.04 -25.51 -46.14
C MET A 1 8.07 -24.67 -45.39
N THR A 2 7.65 -23.60 -44.74
CA THR A 2 8.52 -22.70 -43.99
C THR A 2 8.04 -22.64 -42.54
N HIS A 3 8.78 -23.33 -41.66
CA HIS A 3 8.59 -23.31 -40.22
C HIS A 3 8.94 -21.92 -39.67
N ARG A 4 7.95 -21.16 -39.25
CA ARG A 4 8.14 -19.98 -38.40
C ARG A 4 8.32 -20.43 -36.94
N CYS A 5 9.55 -20.31 -36.42
CA CYS A 5 9.89 -20.46 -35.02
C CYS A 5 9.16 -19.36 -34.21
N ARG A 6 8.24 -19.77 -33.33
CA ARG A 6 7.64 -18.89 -32.33
C ARG A 6 8.66 -18.69 -31.20
N TRP A 7 9.23 -17.50 -31.09
CA TRP A 7 10.03 -17.08 -29.95
C TRP A 7 9.10 -16.79 -28.76
N ALA A 8 9.24 -17.59 -27.70
CA ALA A 8 8.55 -17.39 -26.43
C ALA A 8 9.17 -16.21 -25.64
N PRO A 9 8.43 -15.57 -24.74
CA PRO A 9 8.84 -14.33 -24.08
C PRO A 9 9.85 -14.58 -22.93
N ARG A 10 11.02 -15.14 -23.25
CA ARG A 10 12.17 -15.24 -22.32
C ARG A 10 12.96 -13.93 -22.18
N SER A 11 12.67 -12.92 -23.02
CA SER A 11 13.43 -11.66 -23.09
C SER A 11 13.12 -10.70 -21.93
N PHE A 12 12.03 -10.88 -21.22
CA PHE A 12 11.64 -9.98 -20.12
C PHE A 12 12.50 -10.16 -18.86
N VAL A 13 12.90 -11.41 -18.57
CA VAL A 13 13.77 -11.74 -17.44
C VAL A 13 15.22 -11.28 -17.71
N LEU A 14 15.66 -11.31 -18.96
CA LEU A 14 17.04 -10.96 -19.33
C LEU A 14 17.30 -9.46 -19.27
N ALA A 15 16.34 -8.60 -19.62
CA ALA A 15 16.46 -7.14 -19.50
C ALA A 15 16.49 -6.69 -18.03
N LEU A 16 15.75 -7.36 -17.13
CA LEU A 16 15.83 -7.11 -15.69
C LEU A 16 17.18 -7.57 -15.11
N LEU A 17 17.74 -8.68 -15.60
CA LEU A 17 19.03 -9.21 -15.15
C LEU A 17 20.22 -8.32 -15.58
N LEU A 18 20.16 -7.67 -16.74
CA LEU A 18 21.21 -6.74 -17.18
C LEU A 18 21.22 -5.43 -16.36
N ALA A 19 20.07 -4.94 -15.90
CA ALA A 19 20.00 -3.80 -14.98
C ALA A 19 20.59 -4.13 -13.58
N VAL A 20 20.59 -5.39 -13.19
CA VAL A 20 21.11 -5.90 -11.90
C VAL A 20 22.65 -5.86 -11.83
N TRP A 21 23.36 -5.96 -12.96
CA TRP A 21 24.83 -6.00 -12.98
C TRP A 21 25.52 -4.65 -12.75
N PHE A 22 24.80 -3.52 -12.88
CA PHE A 22 25.33 -2.18 -12.63
C PHE A 22 24.95 -1.60 -11.27
N SER A 23 24.23 -2.33 -10.43
CA SER A 23 23.96 -1.91 -9.06
C SER A 23 25.18 -2.24 -8.21
N SER A 24 26.10 -1.29 -8.08
CA SER A 24 27.17 -1.33 -7.10
C SER A 24 26.59 -1.77 -5.75
N CYS A 25 27.29 -2.66 -5.04
CA CYS A 25 27.09 -2.91 -3.62
C CYS A 25 27.32 -1.59 -2.87
N THR A 26 26.31 -0.74 -2.80
CA THR A 26 26.33 0.38 -1.89
C THR A 26 26.00 -0.17 -0.51
N ILE A 27 27.03 -0.27 0.32
CA ILE A 27 26.86 -0.35 1.77
C ILE A 27 26.02 0.85 2.14
N PRO A 28 24.84 0.69 2.79
CA PRO A 28 24.06 1.84 3.21
C PRO A 28 24.96 2.69 4.11
N GLU A 29 25.30 3.89 3.69
CA GLU A 29 25.97 4.84 4.56
C GLU A 29 25.06 5.04 5.78
N ARG A 30 25.49 4.49 6.91
CA ARG A 30 24.90 4.77 8.21
C ARG A 30 25.17 6.23 8.53
N ARG A 31 24.35 7.15 8.01
CA ARG A 31 24.18 8.42 8.69
C ARG A 31 23.54 8.10 10.03
N SER A 32 24.30 8.33 11.09
CA SER A 32 23.81 8.44 12.45
C SER A 32 22.73 9.52 12.43
N ALA A 33 21.51 9.15 12.13
CA ALA A 33 20.37 10.00 12.38
C ALA A 33 20.23 10.04 13.88
N SER A 34 20.74 11.12 14.49
CA SER A 34 20.46 11.45 15.86
C SER A 34 18.95 11.34 16.08
N GLY A 35 18.51 10.23 16.71
CA GLY A 35 17.27 10.21 17.48
C GLY A 35 15.95 10.40 16.78
N THR A 36 15.83 10.33 15.47
CA THR A 36 14.51 10.50 14.82
C THR A 36 13.69 9.21 14.84
N HIS A 37 13.23 8.83 16.04
CA HIS A 37 12.07 7.95 16.23
C HIS A 37 12.07 6.72 15.30
N HIS A 38 13.17 5.95 15.30
CA HIS A 38 13.34 4.72 14.50
C HIS A 38 13.12 4.91 13.00
N HIS A 39 13.42 6.09 12.45
CA HIS A 39 13.24 6.51 11.06
C HIS A 39 11.78 6.53 10.56
N SER A 40 10.79 6.52 11.47
CA SER A 40 9.38 6.61 11.07
C SER A 40 9.03 7.97 10.47
N TYR A 41 9.73 9.03 10.84
CA TYR A 41 9.50 10.40 10.36
C TYR A 41 10.72 10.98 9.65
N ILE A 42 10.46 11.79 8.63
CA ILE A 42 11.42 12.73 8.02
C ILE A 42 11.42 14.04 8.82
N VAL A 43 10.23 14.53 9.16
CA VAL A 43 10.02 15.68 10.04
C VAL A 43 9.03 15.30 11.11
N TYR A 44 9.36 15.50 12.38
CA TYR A 44 8.49 15.16 13.50
C TYR A 44 8.27 16.38 14.42
N TRP A 45 7.02 16.64 14.75
CA TRP A 45 6.57 17.66 15.69
C TRP A 45 5.86 16.95 16.84
N PRO A 46 6.59 16.54 17.90
CA PRO A 46 6.00 15.77 18.98
C PRO A 46 4.85 16.54 19.64
N PRO A 47 3.75 15.86 19.98
CA PRO A 47 2.68 16.49 20.76
C PRO A 47 3.20 16.86 22.16
N PRO A 48 2.59 17.86 22.83
CA PRO A 48 2.89 18.14 24.23
C PRO A 48 2.65 16.91 25.11
N PRO A 49 3.36 16.76 26.22
CA PRO A 49 3.07 15.70 27.20
C PRO A 49 1.61 15.74 27.65
N ASN A 50 0.96 14.58 27.69
CA ASN A 50 -0.47 14.42 28.08
C ASN A 50 -1.48 15.06 27.14
N ASP A 51 -1.10 15.27 25.86
CA ASP A 51 -2.06 15.69 24.83
C ASP A 51 -3.14 14.61 24.64
N GLN A 52 -4.39 15.06 24.58
CA GLN A 52 -5.57 14.21 24.34
C GLN A 52 -6.15 14.40 22.92
N GLU A 53 -5.52 15.28 22.12
CA GLU A 53 -5.94 15.51 20.75
C GLU A 53 -5.49 14.36 19.84
N ILE A 54 -6.30 14.07 18.82
CA ILE A 54 -5.95 13.08 17.79
C ILE A 54 -4.68 13.53 17.06
N CYS A 55 -3.67 12.67 17.07
CA CYS A 55 -2.41 12.88 16.39
C CYS A 55 -2.45 12.27 14.99
N LEU A 56 -2.37 13.12 13.96
CA LEU A 56 -2.32 12.71 12.54
C LEU A 56 -0.90 12.80 12.00
N ALA A 57 -0.37 11.67 11.52
CA ALA A 57 0.84 11.62 10.73
C ALA A 57 0.52 11.69 9.23
N VAL A 58 1.37 12.36 8.45
CA VAL A 58 1.15 12.60 7.02
C VAL A 58 2.34 12.07 6.22
N LYS A 59 2.12 11.16 5.28
CA LYS A 59 3.20 10.66 4.41
C LYS A 59 3.88 11.79 3.65
N ASP A 60 5.21 11.74 3.53
CA ASP A 60 5.98 12.84 2.93
C ASP A 60 5.94 12.89 1.40
N ASN A 61 4.87 12.42 0.82
CA ASN A 61 4.44 12.71 -0.55
C ASN A 61 3.10 13.49 -0.59
N ILE A 62 2.60 13.93 0.57
CA ILE A 62 1.38 14.74 0.73
C ILE A 62 1.82 16.11 1.24
N ASP A 63 1.45 17.18 0.56
CA ASP A 63 1.84 18.54 0.90
C ASP A 63 1.28 18.98 2.26
N VAL A 64 2.18 19.48 3.10
CA VAL A 64 1.84 20.25 4.31
C VAL A 64 2.43 21.64 4.13
N LYS A 65 1.59 22.68 4.20
CA LYS A 65 1.98 24.07 3.98
C LYS A 65 3.21 24.46 4.80
N GLY A 66 4.19 25.07 4.14
CA GLY A 66 5.43 25.55 4.77
C GLY A 66 6.51 24.48 4.94
N VAL A 67 6.28 23.24 4.51
CA VAL A 67 7.22 22.11 4.59
C VAL A 67 7.54 21.59 3.19
N VAL A 68 8.81 21.22 2.95
CA VAL A 68 9.19 20.55 1.69
C VAL A 68 8.56 19.16 1.66
N THR A 69 7.91 18.82 0.55
CA THR A 69 7.47 17.45 0.26
C THR A 69 8.58 16.74 -0.50
N SER A 70 9.45 16.03 0.23
CA SER A 70 10.65 15.43 -0.34
C SER A 70 10.38 14.18 -1.17
N ALA A 71 9.22 13.57 -1.04
CA ALA A 71 8.89 12.25 -1.61
C ALA A 71 9.97 11.18 -1.29
N GLY A 72 10.63 11.29 -0.12
CA GLY A 72 11.69 10.39 0.32
C GLY A 72 13.02 10.55 -0.43
N SER A 73 13.19 11.60 -1.24
CA SER A 73 14.35 11.81 -2.10
C SER A 73 15.30 12.87 -1.58
N GLU A 74 16.60 12.55 -1.56
CA GLU A 74 17.66 13.51 -1.26
C GLU A 74 17.66 14.71 -2.22
N TYR A 75 17.44 14.44 -3.51
CA TYR A 75 17.42 15.50 -4.51
C TYR A 75 16.29 16.49 -4.23
N VAL A 76 15.07 15.98 -4.02
CA VAL A 76 13.90 16.84 -3.82
C VAL A 76 13.98 17.56 -2.46
N GLU A 77 14.46 16.90 -1.40
CA GLU A 77 14.65 17.54 -0.10
C GLU A 77 15.60 18.76 -0.21
N LYS A 78 16.70 18.63 -0.96
CA LYS A 78 17.72 19.70 -1.07
C LYS A 78 17.38 20.78 -2.10
N THR A 79 16.50 20.53 -3.06
CA THR A 79 16.20 21.46 -4.16
C THR A 79 14.74 21.92 -4.19
N GLY A 80 13.85 21.22 -3.48
CA GLY A 80 12.43 21.54 -3.41
C GLY A 80 12.15 22.79 -2.59
N LEU A 81 11.03 23.44 -2.90
CA LEU A 81 10.51 24.56 -2.12
C LEU A 81 9.44 24.04 -1.15
N PRO A 82 9.29 24.69 0.01
CA PRO A 82 8.18 24.42 0.91
C PRO A 82 6.83 24.55 0.19
N ALA A 83 5.90 23.62 0.45
CA ALA A 83 4.58 23.65 -0.14
C ALA A 83 3.84 24.95 0.18
N ALA A 84 3.30 25.61 -0.84
CA ALA A 84 2.55 26.87 -0.66
C ALA A 84 1.20 26.68 0.03
N HIS A 85 0.62 25.48 -0.11
CA HIS A 85 -0.70 25.11 0.41
C HIS A 85 -0.66 23.70 0.98
N ASP A 86 -1.57 23.38 1.89
CA ASP A 86 -1.83 21.99 2.28
C ASP A 86 -2.44 21.23 1.10
N ALA A 87 -2.20 19.92 1.03
CA ALA A 87 -2.91 19.03 0.13
C ALA A 87 -4.41 19.03 0.43
N ALA A 88 -5.24 18.89 -0.59
CA ALA A 88 -6.70 18.95 -0.44
C ALA A 88 -7.26 17.89 0.53
N CYS A 89 -6.61 16.74 0.64
CA CYS A 89 -6.99 15.69 1.58
C CYS A 89 -6.80 16.07 3.07
N LEU A 90 -6.10 17.16 3.38
CA LEU A 90 -5.92 17.66 4.74
C LEU A 90 -6.99 18.69 5.17
N ALA A 91 -7.90 19.10 4.26
CA ALA A 91 -8.84 20.19 4.51
C ALA A 91 -9.72 19.96 5.75
N ILE A 92 -10.30 18.76 5.90
CA ILE A 92 -11.17 18.42 7.05
C ILE A 92 -10.35 18.36 8.34
N ALA A 93 -9.14 17.77 8.29
CA ALA A 93 -8.25 17.72 9.45
C ALA A 93 -7.89 19.14 9.94
N ARG A 94 -7.66 20.09 9.02
CA ARG A 94 -7.43 21.50 9.36
C ARG A 94 -8.67 22.19 9.88
N GLU A 95 -9.83 21.96 9.25
CA GLU A 95 -11.12 22.50 9.71
C GLU A 95 -11.43 22.07 11.16
N ARG A 96 -11.08 20.84 11.52
CA ARG A 96 -11.30 20.26 12.86
C ARG A 96 -10.13 20.46 13.82
N HIS A 97 -9.11 21.25 13.44
CA HIS A 97 -7.92 21.51 14.24
C HIS A 97 -7.17 20.27 14.70
N VAL A 98 -7.23 19.16 13.91
CA VAL A 98 -6.49 17.93 14.22
C VAL A 98 -4.98 18.20 14.20
N ARG A 99 -4.29 17.70 15.20
CA ARG A 99 -2.83 17.87 15.34
C ARG A 99 -2.06 17.05 14.32
N ILE A 100 -1.45 17.71 13.35
CA ILE A 100 -0.48 17.07 12.47
C ILE A 100 0.86 16.98 13.19
N VAL A 101 1.32 15.75 13.46
CA VAL A 101 2.53 15.48 14.24
C VAL A 101 3.79 15.26 13.39
N GLY A 102 3.67 15.29 12.08
CA GLY A 102 4.87 15.23 11.22
C GLY A 102 4.63 14.65 9.83
N LYS A 103 5.75 14.65 9.07
CA LYS A 103 5.85 14.04 7.73
C LYS A 103 6.55 12.70 7.86
N THR A 104 5.85 11.60 7.54
CA THR A 104 6.38 10.25 7.71
C THR A 104 7.25 9.82 6.53
N ASN A 105 8.23 8.99 6.83
CA ASN A 105 9.18 8.43 5.88
C ASN A 105 8.51 7.46 4.90
N LEU A 106 9.13 7.28 3.74
CA LEU A 106 8.61 6.48 2.64
C LEU A 106 9.73 6.00 1.72
N SER A 107 9.45 5.02 0.87
CA SER A 107 10.34 4.68 -0.24
C SER A 107 10.44 5.85 -1.22
N GLU A 108 11.64 6.12 -1.75
CA GLU A 108 11.87 7.23 -2.69
C GLU A 108 10.88 7.22 -3.85
N PHE A 109 10.22 8.35 -4.10
CA PHE A 109 9.16 8.57 -5.10
C PHE A 109 8.01 7.57 -5.01
N THR A 110 7.81 6.94 -3.87
CA THR A 110 6.79 5.92 -3.65
C THR A 110 6.95 4.65 -4.53
N LEU A 111 8.10 4.44 -5.16
CA LEU A 111 8.33 3.43 -6.20
C LEU A 111 8.82 2.06 -5.70
N SER A 112 8.82 1.81 -4.39
CA SER A 112 9.28 0.53 -3.84
C SER A 112 8.32 -0.02 -2.79
N PRO A 113 7.94 -1.31 -2.87
CA PRO A 113 7.06 -1.95 -1.91
C PRO A 113 7.76 -2.46 -0.64
N SER A 114 9.10 -2.44 -0.58
CA SER A 114 9.85 -2.86 0.60
C SER A 114 9.80 -1.86 1.75
N GLY A 115 9.64 -0.58 1.46
CA GLY A 115 9.71 0.50 2.44
C GLY A 115 11.12 0.96 2.77
N ILE A 116 12.14 0.48 2.04
CA ILE A 116 13.54 0.87 2.22
C ILE A 116 13.76 2.30 1.73
N ASN A 117 14.40 3.13 2.55
CA ASN A 117 14.89 4.45 2.17
C ASN A 117 16.37 4.56 2.55
N ASP A 118 17.24 4.77 1.54
CA ASP A 118 18.69 4.82 1.74
C ASP A 118 19.18 6.17 2.25
N TYR A 119 18.39 7.23 2.07
CA TYR A 119 18.78 8.58 2.47
C TYR A 119 18.31 8.95 3.87
N PHE A 120 17.00 8.81 4.13
CA PHE A 120 16.43 9.11 5.46
C PHE A 120 16.55 7.93 6.45
N GLY A 121 17.08 6.80 6.02
CA GLY A 121 17.07 5.55 6.77
C GLY A 121 15.76 4.79 6.62
N THR A 122 15.81 3.48 6.81
CA THR A 122 14.63 2.62 6.69
C THR A 122 13.89 2.56 8.01
N PRO A 123 12.57 2.82 8.05
CA PRO A 123 11.78 2.65 9.26
C PRO A 123 11.90 1.23 9.81
N ARG A 124 12.07 1.10 11.12
CA ARG A 124 12.24 -0.21 11.75
C ARG A 124 10.91 -0.92 11.92
N ASN A 125 10.76 -2.06 11.26
CA ASN A 125 9.59 -2.92 11.42
C ASN A 125 9.43 -3.37 12.89
N PRO A 126 8.22 -3.35 13.47
CA PRO A 126 7.97 -3.72 14.88
C PRO A 126 8.40 -5.15 15.23
N PHE A 127 8.33 -6.08 14.26
CA PHE A 127 8.70 -7.48 14.46
C PHE A 127 10.19 -7.76 14.24
N SER A 128 11.00 -6.74 13.93
CA SER A 128 12.47 -6.88 13.78
C SER A 128 13.15 -7.11 15.13
N LYS A 129 13.59 -8.35 15.39
CA LYS A 129 14.34 -8.74 16.61
C LYS A 129 15.84 -8.80 16.31
N LEU A 130 16.30 -9.85 15.63
CA LEU A 130 17.71 -10.13 15.34
C LEU A 130 18.12 -9.60 13.95
N HIS A 131 17.23 -9.66 12.97
CA HIS A 131 17.45 -9.20 11.61
C HIS A 131 16.49 -8.08 11.27
N GLN A 132 16.94 -7.16 10.42
CA GLN A 132 16.04 -6.14 9.89
C GLN A 132 15.05 -6.79 8.94
N ILE A 133 13.76 -6.53 9.17
CA ILE A 133 12.64 -6.98 8.35
C ILE A 133 12.11 -5.75 7.62
N ILE A 134 11.65 -5.92 6.37
CA ILE A 134 11.05 -4.82 5.62
C ILE A 134 9.85 -4.25 6.39
N PRO A 135 9.72 -2.92 6.51
CA PRO A 135 8.51 -2.31 7.07
C PRO A 135 7.33 -2.34 6.09
N GLY A 136 7.57 -2.77 4.85
CA GLY A 136 6.62 -2.62 3.77
C GLY A 136 6.51 -1.17 3.30
N GLY A 137 6.19 -0.99 2.03
CA GLY A 137 6.16 0.31 1.38
C GLY A 137 4.99 0.51 0.41
N SER A 138 4.97 1.72 -0.05
CA SER A 138 5.88 2.85 0.15
C SER A 138 5.59 3.67 1.42
N SER A 139 4.44 3.55 2.11
CA SER A 139 4.07 4.32 3.32
C SER A 139 4.66 3.70 4.60
N SER A 140 5.94 3.34 4.58
CA SER A 140 6.62 2.61 5.65
C SER A 140 6.64 3.37 6.97
N GLY A 141 6.94 4.67 6.93
CA GLY A 141 6.95 5.52 8.12
C GLY A 141 5.57 5.72 8.72
N SER A 142 4.51 5.77 7.88
CA SER A 142 3.12 5.90 8.35
C SER A 142 2.69 4.68 9.17
N ALA A 143 2.96 3.46 8.66
CA ALA A 143 2.62 2.23 9.38
C ALA A 143 3.41 2.08 10.69
N THR A 144 4.73 2.36 10.67
CA THR A 144 5.57 2.26 11.87
C THR A 144 5.27 3.36 12.90
N ALA A 145 4.82 4.55 12.48
CA ALA A 145 4.41 5.61 13.39
C ALA A 145 3.14 5.22 14.17
N VAL A 146 2.16 4.62 13.49
CA VAL A 146 0.93 4.10 14.11
C VAL A 146 1.24 2.95 15.07
N ASP A 147 1.99 1.93 14.62
CA ASP A 147 2.35 0.80 15.49
C ASP A 147 3.03 1.24 16.79
N ARG A 148 3.88 2.27 16.72
CA ARG A 148 4.61 2.79 17.90
C ARG A 148 3.81 3.76 18.76
N GLY A 149 2.56 4.04 18.43
CA GLY A 149 1.74 5.02 19.14
C GLY A 149 2.27 6.46 19.03
N MET A 150 3.05 6.76 17.97
CA MET A 150 3.54 8.13 17.69
C MET A 150 2.51 8.96 16.92
N ALA A 151 1.49 8.32 16.39
CA ALA A 151 0.29 8.90 15.81
C ALA A 151 -0.87 7.93 16.00
N ASP A 152 -2.07 8.45 16.20
CA ASP A 152 -3.31 7.65 16.26
C ASP A 152 -3.72 7.22 14.86
N ILE A 153 -3.57 8.13 13.92
CA ILE A 153 -3.92 7.96 12.51
C ILE A 153 -2.75 8.40 11.64
N ALA A 154 -2.50 7.70 10.54
CA ALA A 154 -1.57 8.15 9.53
C ALA A 154 -2.23 8.14 8.14
N PHE A 155 -2.03 9.21 7.36
CA PHE A 155 -2.37 9.21 5.95
C PHE A 155 -1.22 8.68 5.12
N GLY A 156 -1.53 7.72 4.25
CA GLY A 156 -0.64 7.18 3.23
C GLY A 156 -1.22 7.34 1.84
N THR A 157 -0.46 6.92 0.83
CA THR A 157 -0.92 6.84 -0.56
C THR A 157 -0.76 5.41 -1.06
N ASP A 158 -1.66 4.97 -1.94
CA ASP A 158 -1.70 3.60 -2.46
C ASP A 158 -1.93 3.60 -3.97
N SER A 159 -0.87 3.27 -4.72
CA SER A 159 -0.87 3.16 -6.18
C SER A 159 -0.82 1.70 -6.64
N ALA A 160 -0.21 0.82 -5.83
CA ALA A 160 -0.08 -0.61 -6.10
C ALA A 160 -0.12 -1.46 -4.80
N GLY A 161 -0.52 -0.86 -3.65
CA GLY A 161 -0.53 -1.52 -2.35
C GLY A 161 0.11 -0.70 -1.24
N SER A 162 0.51 0.54 -1.51
CA SER A 162 1.41 1.31 -0.62
C SER A 162 0.78 1.83 0.69
N VAL A 163 -0.49 1.56 0.98
CA VAL A 163 -1.12 1.63 2.31
C VAL A 163 -1.23 0.23 2.91
N ARG A 164 -1.69 -0.73 2.12
CA ARG A 164 -2.01 -2.09 2.56
C ARG A 164 -0.78 -2.95 2.85
N VAL A 165 0.26 -2.86 2.01
CA VAL A 165 1.52 -3.61 2.20
C VAL A 165 2.22 -3.23 3.49
N PRO A 166 2.50 -1.92 3.78
CA PRO A 166 3.10 -1.55 5.07
C PRO A 166 2.18 -1.85 6.26
N ALA A 167 0.86 -1.72 6.13
CA ALA A 167 -0.08 -2.13 7.17
C ALA A 167 0.06 -3.64 7.48
N ALA A 168 0.13 -4.49 6.45
CA ALA A 168 0.35 -5.92 6.60
C ALA A 168 1.72 -6.27 7.23
N CYS A 169 2.79 -5.54 6.85
CA CYS A 169 4.13 -5.77 7.38
C CYS A 169 4.28 -5.34 8.85
N CYS A 170 3.54 -4.33 9.28
CA CYS A 170 3.66 -3.75 10.62
C CYS A 170 2.52 -4.17 11.58
N GLY A 171 1.54 -4.94 11.12
CA GLY A 171 0.44 -5.41 11.97
C GLY A 171 -0.57 -4.32 12.36
N VAL A 172 -0.76 -3.33 11.49
CA VAL A 172 -1.77 -2.26 11.65
C VAL A 172 -2.87 -2.39 10.59
N VAL A 173 -3.97 -1.69 10.78
CA VAL A 173 -5.07 -1.64 9.79
C VAL A 173 -4.78 -0.55 8.76
N GLY A 174 -5.02 -0.86 7.47
CA GLY A 174 -4.81 0.10 6.39
C GLY A 174 -5.89 0.01 5.31
N LEU A 175 -6.52 1.14 5.00
CA LEU A 175 -7.57 1.23 3.99
C LEU A 175 -7.08 1.96 2.75
N LYS A 176 -7.08 1.27 1.61
CA LYS A 176 -7.07 1.90 0.31
C LYS A 176 -8.50 2.33 -0.04
N THR A 177 -8.71 3.61 -0.30
CA THR A 177 -10.02 4.15 -0.69
C THR A 177 -10.39 3.83 -2.15
N THR A 178 -11.64 3.99 -2.49
CA THR A 178 -12.10 4.00 -3.89
C THR A 178 -11.32 5.05 -4.68
N PHE A 179 -10.88 4.69 -5.90
CA PHE A 179 -10.22 5.63 -6.80
C PHE A 179 -11.13 6.84 -7.08
N GLY A 180 -10.59 8.03 -6.91
CA GLY A 180 -11.30 9.30 -7.13
C GLY A 180 -12.16 9.77 -5.94
N LEU A 181 -12.29 8.99 -4.85
CA LEU A 181 -13.01 9.42 -3.65
C LEU A 181 -12.30 10.58 -2.93
N VAL A 182 -11.00 10.49 -2.78
CA VAL A 182 -10.17 11.50 -2.11
C VAL A 182 -9.36 12.28 -3.16
N SER A 183 -9.36 13.60 -3.05
CA SER A 183 -8.61 14.46 -3.97
C SER A 183 -7.10 14.24 -3.86
N LEU A 184 -6.43 14.15 -5.01
CA LEU A 184 -4.97 14.03 -5.13
C LEU A 184 -4.26 15.40 -5.30
N LYS A 185 -4.98 16.53 -5.21
CA LYS A 185 -4.35 17.85 -5.31
C LYS A 185 -3.39 18.08 -4.15
N GLY A 186 -2.11 18.34 -4.46
CA GLY A 186 -1.04 18.45 -3.48
C GLY A 186 -0.47 17.11 -3.02
N VAL A 187 -0.64 16.06 -3.83
CA VAL A 187 -0.01 14.74 -3.63
C VAL A 187 1.00 14.48 -4.71
N PHE A 188 2.23 14.11 -4.33
CA PHE A 188 3.27 13.70 -5.28
C PHE A 188 2.84 12.39 -5.95
N PRO A 189 2.71 12.34 -7.30
CA PRO A 189 2.02 11.27 -8.00
C PRO A 189 2.93 10.09 -8.36
N VAL A 190 2.31 8.91 -8.59
CA VAL A 190 2.88 7.80 -9.37
C VAL A 190 2.10 7.65 -10.68
N GLU A 191 0.82 7.29 -10.57
CA GLU A 191 -0.12 7.18 -11.70
C GLU A 191 -1.50 7.75 -11.27
N PRO A 192 -1.64 9.09 -11.26
CA PRO A 192 -2.79 9.78 -10.68
C PRO A 192 -4.08 9.64 -11.50
N LYS A 193 -3.96 9.22 -12.76
CA LYS A 193 -5.14 9.12 -13.64
C LYS A 193 -5.96 7.86 -13.41
N HIS A 194 -5.37 6.79 -12.85
CA HIS A 194 -6.06 5.50 -12.75
C HIS A 194 -5.76 4.70 -11.49
N LEU A 195 -4.64 4.94 -10.78
CA LEU A 195 -4.18 4.06 -9.69
C LEU A 195 -4.11 4.73 -8.32
N ASP A 196 -3.63 5.99 -8.26
CA ASP A 196 -3.28 6.64 -6.99
C ASP A 196 -4.51 6.92 -6.14
N THR A 197 -4.40 6.62 -4.85
CA THR A 197 -5.40 6.96 -3.82
C THR A 197 -4.71 7.43 -2.55
N VAL A 198 -5.39 8.22 -1.74
CA VAL A 198 -5.02 8.51 -0.35
C VAL A 198 -5.86 7.65 0.56
N GLY A 199 -5.25 7.07 1.59
CA GLY A 199 -5.98 6.25 2.56
C GLY A 199 -5.40 6.31 3.96
N PRO A 200 -6.24 6.05 4.99
CA PRO A 200 -5.82 6.07 6.38
C PRO A 200 -5.22 4.73 6.82
N MET A 201 -4.32 4.81 7.79
CA MET A 201 -3.84 3.71 8.61
C MET A 201 -4.10 4.03 10.08
N GLY A 202 -4.41 3.01 10.88
CA GLY A 202 -4.65 3.09 12.32
C GLY A 202 -4.31 1.78 13.00
N LYS A 203 -4.18 1.77 14.32
CA LYS A 203 -3.88 0.54 15.09
C LYS A 203 -5.01 -0.47 15.02
N ASP A 204 -6.24 -0.01 14.81
CA ASP A 204 -7.47 -0.80 14.71
C ASP A 204 -8.44 -0.17 13.70
N VAL A 205 -9.55 -0.84 13.43
CA VAL A 205 -10.57 -0.37 12.49
C VAL A 205 -11.21 0.94 12.96
N ALA A 206 -11.36 1.17 14.26
CA ALA A 206 -11.96 2.39 14.79
C ALA A 206 -11.13 3.64 14.45
N HIS A 207 -9.79 3.57 14.56
CA HIS A 207 -8.90 4.65 14.14
C HIS A 207 -8.93 4.88 12.61
N VAL A 208 -9.09 3.81 11.83
CA VAL A 208 -9.25 3.95 10.36
C VAL A 208 -10.58 4.59 10.00
N VAL A 209 -11.67 4.31 10.74
CA VAL A 209 -12.96 5.02 10.60
C VAL A 209 -12.80 6.51 10.90
N GLN A 210 -12.10 6.87 11.99
CA GLN A 210 -11.79 8.26 12.29
C GLN A 210 -10.95 8.90 11.19
N GLY A 211 -9.96 8.19 10.66
CA GLY A 211 -9.14 8.64 9.53
C GLY A 211 -9.97 8.88 8.26
N MET A 212 -10.94 8.03 7.97
CA MET A 212 -11.86 8.25 6.86
C MET A 212 -12.75 9.46 7.06
N ASP A 213 -13.19 9.74 8.29
CA ASP A 213 -14.00 10.92 8.60
C ASP A 213 -13.20 12.24 8.52
N LEU A 214 -11.86 12.15 8.51
CA LEU A 214 -10.95 13.26 8.19
C LEU A 214 -10.67 13.40 6.69
N LEU A 215 -10.97 12.38 5.88
CA LEU A 215 -10.81 12.40 4.42
C LEU A 215 -12.12 12.71 3.67
N GLU A 216 -13.24 12.32 4.25
CA GLU A 216 -14.57 12.44 3.65
C GLU A 216 -15.59 12.98 4.68
N LYS A 217 -16.17 14.13 4.41
CA LYS A 217 -17.14 14.79 5.31
C LYS A 217 -18.39 13.92 5.50
N GLY A 218 -18.74 13.65 6.76
CA GLY A 218 -19.92 12.85 7.13
C GLY A 218 -19.70 11.34 7.01
N PHE A 219 -18.45 10.88 6.88
CA PHE A 219 -18.16 9.46 6.83
C PHE A 219 -18.56 8.72 8.10
N ALA A 220 -18.36 9.31 9.28
CA ALA A 220 -18.74 8.70 10.55
C ALA A 220 -20.25 8.37 10.61
N ASP A 221 -21.12 9.24 10.13
CA ASP A 221 -22.56 9.01 10.06
C ASP A 221 -22.90 7.90 9.07
N ARG A 222 -22.21 7.87 7.91
CA ARG A 222 -22.38 6.81 6.92
C ARG A 222 -21.96 5.45 7.48
N TYR A 223 -20.84 5.41 8.20
CA TYR A 223 -20.36 4.21 8.87
C TYR A 223 -21.36 3.74 9.97
N ALA A 224 -21.83 4.63 10.81
CA ALA A 224 -22.81 4.30 11.83
C ALA A 224 -24.10 3.72 11.24
N LYS A 225 -24.58 4.26 10.10
CA LYS A 225 -25.70 3.72 9.36
C LYS A 225 -25.40 2.32 8.76
N ALA A 226 -24.21 2.11 8.23
CA ALA A 226 -23.81 0.78 7.69
C ALA A 226 -23.79 -0.28 8.80
N VAL A 227 -23.30 0.06 10.00
CA VAL A 227 -23.32 -0.83 11.17
C VAL A 227 -24.75 -1.11 11.65
N ALA A 228 -25.62 -0.09 11.70
CA ALA A 228 -26.98 -0.21 12.23
C ALA A 228 -27.95 -0.95 11.27
N ASN A 229 -27.79 -0.74 9.96
CA ASN A 229 -28.75 -1.21 8.95
C ASN A 229 -28.50 -2.64 8.47
N LYS A 230 -27.86 -3.50 9.27
CA LYS A 230 -27.71 -4.91 8.91
C LYS A 230 -29.05 -5.63 8.94
N PRO A 231 -29.47 -6.27 7.83
CA PRO A 231 -30.63 -7.14 7.87
C PRO A 231 -30.43 -8.24 8.92
N SER A 232 -31.35 -8.35 9.85
CA SER A 232 -31.36 -9.39 10.87
C SER A 232 -31.24 -10.78 10.22
N GLY A 233 -30.21 -11.55 10.60
CA GLY A 233 -29.97 -12.91 10.09
C GLY A 233 -29.28 -13.05 8.74
N ARG A 234 -28.90 -11.95 8.06
CA ARG A 234 -28.12 -12.04 6.83
C ARG A 234 -26.63 -12.19 7.13
N GLN A 235 -26.02 -13.30 6.73
CA GLN A 235 -24.58 -13.49 6.77
C GLN A 235 -23.89 -12.71 5.63
N ILE A 236 -22.71 -12.14 5.94
CA ILE A 236 -21.82 -11.54 4.94
C ILE A 236 -21.26 -12.67 4.07
N ARG A 237 -21.40 -12.53 2.75
CA ARG A 237 -20.90 -13.50 1.76
C ARG A 237 -19.53 -13.07 1.27
N ILE A 238 -18.55 -13.97 1.39
CA ILE A 238 -17.16 -13.73 1.02
C ILE A 238 -16.75 -14.61 -0.15
N GLY A 239 -16.30 -14.00 -1.24
CA GLY A 239 -15.59 -14.70 -2.30
C GLY A 239 -14.12 -14.91 -1.90
N ARG A 240 -13.75 -16.11 -1.47
CA ARG A 240 -12.38 -16.43 -1.05
C ARG A 240 -11.51 -16.73 -2.27
N LEU A 241 -10.45 -15.94 -2.48
CA LEU A 241 -9.46 -16.15 -3.54
C LEU A 241 -8.20 -16.81 -2.95
N TYR A 242 -7.89 -18.03 -3.42
CA TYR A 242 -6.65 -18.73 -3.10
C TYR A 242 -5.62 -18.48 -4.20
N LEU A 243 -4.39 -18.14 -3.80
CA LEU A 243 -3.30 -17.81 -4.71
C LEU A 243 -2.18 -18.85 -4.61
N ASN A 244 -1.60 -19.27 -5.75
CA ASN A 244 -0.48 -20.20 -5.75
C ASN A 244 0.75 -19.56 -5.12
N GLY A 245 1.46 -20.33 -4.28
CA GLY A 245 2.64 -19.84 -3.59
C GLY A 245 2.37 -19.12 -2.28
N THR A 246 1.10 -19.00 -1.87
CA THR A 246 0.76 -18.53 -0.53
C THR A 246 1.23 -19.55 0.51
N ASP A 247 1.86 -19.06 1.60
CA ASP A 247 2.21 -19.89 2.76
C ASP A 247 0.91 -20.52 3.32
N PRO A 248 0.85 -21.86 3.44
CA PRO A 248 -0.34 -22.54 3.97
C PRO A 248 -0.79 -22.07 5.35
N LYS A 249 0.14 -21.56 6.18
CA LYS A 249 -0.20 -20.98 7.48
C LYS A 249 -1.00 -19.70 7.35
N ILE A 250 -0.71 -18.88 6.31
CA ILE A 250 -1.45 -17.66 6.00
C ILE A 250 -2.85 -18.00 5.51
N ASP A 251 -2.99 -18.92 4.55
CA ASP A 251 -4.30 -19.33 4.05
C ASP A 251 -5.17 -19.90 5.19
N LYS A 252 -4.59 -20.76 6.04
CA LYS A 252 -5.27 -21.29 7.22
C LYS A 252 -5.72 -20.18 8.19
N ALA A 253 -4.86 -19.20 8.49
CA ALA A 253 -5.20 -18.10 9.36
C ALA A 253 -6.36 -17.26 8.82
N ILE A 254 -6.38 -17.00 7.50
CA ILE A 254 -7.48 -16.30 6.83
C ILE A 254 -8.79 -17.10 6.94
N ASP A 255 -8.76 -18.39 6.63
CA ASP A 255 -9.96 -19.23 6.65
C ASP A 255 -10.52 -19.34 8.08
N GLU A 256 -9.65 -19.45 9.09
CA GLU A 256 -10.05 -19.41 10.50
C GLU A 256 -10.63 -18.05 10.92
N ALA A 257 -10.06 -16.94 10.46
CA ALA A 257 -10.58 -15.60 10.74
C ALA A 257 -11.98 -15.38 10.12
N LEU A 258 -12.19 -15.82 8.88
CA LEU A 258 -13.49 -15.76 8.22
C LEU A 258 -14.53 -16.65 8.93
N ALA A 259 -14.12 -17.83 9.40
CA ALA A 259 -14.98 -18.74 10.15
C ALA A 259 -15.38 -18.15 11.53
N ARG A 260 -14.43 -17.59 12.28
CA ARG A 260 -14.71 -16.91 13.56
C ARG A 260 -15.63 -15.70 13.40
N ALA A 261 -15.51 -14.96 12.28
CA ALA A 261 -16.39 -13.86 11.93
C ALA A 261 -17.80 -14.33 11.47
N HIS A 262 -18.04 -15.64 11.41
CA HIS A 262 -19.28 -16.26 10.91
C HIS A 262 -19.67 -15.80 9.49
N PHE A 263 -18.67 -15.54 8.63
CA PHE A 263 -18.91 -15.18 7.24
C PHE A 263 -19.22 -16.42 6.39
N GLN A 264 -20.12 -16.26 5.42
CA GLN A 264 -20.42 -17.31 4.45
C GLN A 264 -19.39 -17.26 3.31
N VAL A 265 -18.53 -18.26 3.21
CA VAL A 265 -17.60 -18.38 2.09
C VAL A 265 -18.32 -18.93 0.87
N VAL A 266 -18.23 -18.20 -0.24
CA VAL A 266 -18.81 -18.54 -1.55
C VAL A 266 -17.67 -18.80 -2.53
N PRO A 267 -17.67 -19.94 -3.25
CA PRO A 267 -16.66 -20.23 -4.26
C PRO A 267 -16.68 -19.17 -5.37
N LEU A 268 -15.52 -18.69 -5.75
CA LEU A 268 -15.34 -17.87 -6.94
C LEU A 268 -15.33 -18.75 -8.20
N ALA A 269 -15.67 -18.18 -9.36
CA ALA A 269 -15.60 -18.89 -10.61
C ALA A 269 -14.17 -19.37 -10.90
N GLN A 270 -14.02 -20.54 -11.51
CA GLN A 270 -12.71 -21.18 -11.75
C GLN A 270 -11.79 -20.31 -12.61
N ASP A 271 -12.34 -19.53 -13.54
CA ASP A 271 -11.59 -18.61 -14.41
C ASP A 271 -11.24 -17.26 -13.75
N PHE A 272 -11.80 -16.96 -12.57
CA PHE A 272 -11.54 -15.71 -11.87
C PHE A 272 -10.08 -15.53 -11.52
N ARG A 273 -9.39 -16.63 -11.13
CA ARG A 273 -7.99 -16.62 -10.81
C ARG A 273 -7.12 -16.13 -12.00
N SER A 274 -7.33 -16.64 -13.20
CA SER A 274 -6.56 -16.23 -14.38
C SER A 274 -6.82 -14.77 -14.76
N LYS A 275 -8.04 -14.28 -14.54
CA LYS A 275 -8.39 -12.86 -14.73
C LYS A 275 -7.71 -11.97 -13.68
N TRP A 276 -7.62 -12.44 -12.44
CA TRP A 276 -6.85 -11.78 -11.38
C TRP A 276 -5.37 -11.66 -11.75
N ASP A 277 -4.73 -12.77 -12.14
CA ASP A 277 -3.31 -12.81 -12.52
C ASP A 277 -3.02 -11.85 -13.71
N GLN A 278 -3.95 -11.73 -14.67
CA GLN A 278 -3.83 -10.75 -15.76
C GLN A 278 -3.98 -9.31 -15.25
N ALA A 279 -4.90 -9.05 -14.33
CA ALA A 279 -5.11 -7.72 -13.74
C ALA A 279 -3.91 -7.28 -12.88
N GLU A 280 -3.27 -8.20 -12.14
CA GLU A 280 -2.00 -7.97 -11.43
C GLU A 280 -0.91 -7.53 -12.42
N LYS A 281 -0.75 -8.24 -13.53
CA LYS A 281 0.22 -7.91 -14.57
C LYS A 281 -0.05 -6.54 -15.21
N ASP A 282 -1.31 -6.24 -15.52
CA ASP A 282 -1.71 -4.98 -16.13
C ASP A 282 -1.54 -3.81 -15.17
N GLY A 283 -1.91 -3.98 -13.91
CA GLY A 283 -1.72 -2.98 -12.85
C GLY A 283 -0.24 -2.68 -12.60
N ASN A 284 0.62 -3.71 -12.53
CA ASN A 284 2.07 -3.53 -12.40
C ASN A 284 2.66 -2.81 -13.61
N THR A 285 2.19 -3.11 -14.82
CA THR A 285 2.60 -2.41 -16.05
C THR A 285 2.23 -0.93 -15.99
N MET A 286 1.01 -0.61 -15.53
CA MET A 286 0.56 0.78 -15.40
C MET A 286 1.32 1.53 -14.30
N ALA A 287 1.56 0.91 -13.16
CA ALA A 287 2.31 1.51 -12.06
C ALA A 287 3.77 1.83 -12.48
N ALA A 288 4.44 0.89 -13.15
CA ALA A 288 5.80 1.10 -13.64
C ALA A 288 5.85 2.17 -14.75
N ALA A 289 4.91 2.17 -15.70
CA ALA A 289 4.81 3.22 -16.73
C ALA A 289 4.47 4.59 -16.11
N GLY A 290 3.66 4.60 -15.05
CA GLY A 290 3.33 5.78 -14.25
C GLY A 290 4.57 6.45 -13.68
N ALA A 291 5.55 5.67 -13.19
CA ALA A 291 6.83 6.20 -12.73
C ALA A 291 7.58 6.99 -13.83
N TRP A 292 7.52 6.55 -15.09
CA TRP A 292 8.06 7.35 -16.20
C TRP A 292 7.22 8.60 -16.47
N ILE A 293 5.90 8.46 -16.51
CA ILE A 293 4.99 9.58 -16.82
C ILE A 293 5.17 10.71 -15.79
N SER A 294 5.27 10.39 -14.50
CA SER A 294 5.34 11.35 -13.41
C SER A 294 6.75 11.84 -13.11
N ASP A 295 7.76 10.95 -13.21
CA ASP A 295 9.09 11.18 -12.60
C ASP A 295 10.26 11.22 -13.59
N GLN A 296 10.01 11.21 -14.93
CA GLN A 296 11.07 11.19 -15.94
C GLN A 296 12.11 12.31 -15.78
N GLN A 297 11.70 13.49 -15.26
CA GLN A 297 12.60 14.62 -15.01
C GLN A 297 13.64 14.33 -13.92
N TYR A 298 13.42 13.31 -13.09
CA TYR A 298 14.34 12.91 -12.04
C TYR A 298 15.30 11.78 -12.43
N SER A 299 15.08 11.15 -13.59
CA SER A 299 15.81 9.94 -14.05
C SER A 299 17.34 10.09 -14.12
N LEU A 300 17.85 11.33 -14.29
CA LEU A 300 19.27 11.63 -14.35
C LEU A 300 19.76 12.56 -13.23
N LYS A 301 18.89 12.93 -12.28
CA LYS A 301 19.28 13.87 -11.20
C LYS A 301 20.22 13.21 -10.19
N TRP A 302 21.20 13.99 -9.70
CA TRP A 302 22.02 13.57 -8.56
C TRP A 302 21.14 13.37 -7.31
N GLY A 303 21.57 12.59 -6.34
CA GLY A 303 20.81 12.34 -5.11
C GLY A 303 19.60 11.40 -5.29
N VAL A 304 19.11 11.19 -6.51
CA VAL A 304 18.12 10.13 -6.79
C VAL A 304 18.82 8.78 -6.86
N ARG A 305 18.32 7.79 -6.14
CA ARG A 305 18.96 6.47 -6.01
C ARG A 305 18.91 5.67 -7.31
N ALA A 306 19.94 4.85 -7.55
CA ALA A 306 20.09 4.07 -8.79
C ALA A 306 18.88 3.15 -9.03
N ARG A 307 18.35 2.49 -7.98
CA ARG A 307 17.18 1.63 -8.10
C ARG A 307 15.92 2.41 -8.52
N THR A 308 15.71 3.61 -7.98
CA THR A 308 14.60 4.50 -8.34
C THR A 308 14.69 4.91 -9.80
N LYS A 309 15.90 5.32 -10.25
CA LYS A 309 16.18 5.60 -11.67
C LYS A 309 15.89 4.40 -12.57
N ALA A 310 16.25 3.19 -12.13
CA ALA A 310 16.00 1.97 -12.87
C ALA A 310 14.49 1.72 -13.05
N VAL A 311 13.67 1.94 -12.02
CA VAL A 311 12.20 1.82 -12.11
C VAL A 311 11.63 2.86 -13.08
N ILE A 312 12.06 4.13 -12.98
CA ILE A 312 11.63 5.20 -13.91
C ILE A 312 11.98 4.83 -15.36
N LEU A 313 13.21 4.36 -15.61
CA LEU A 313 13.66 3.98 -16.95
C LEU A 313 12.95 2.72 -17.46
N LEU A 314 12.63 1.75 -16.61
CA LEU A 314 11.79 0.60 -16.97
C LEU A 314 10.39 1.08 -17.40
N GLY A 315 9.82 2.05 -16.70
CA GLY A 315 8.56 2.67 -17.07
C GLY A 315 8.56 3.25 -18.49
N ARG A 316 9.70 3.83 -18.92
CA ARG A 316 9.88 4.31 -20.29
C ARG A 316 9.74 3.20 -21.34
N LEU A 317 10.23 2.00 -21.05
CA LEU A 317 10.14 0.86 -21.97
C LEU A 317 8.70 0.31 -22.08
N LEU A 318 7.88 0.53 -21.07
CA LEU A 318 6.49 0.06 -21.01
C LEU A 318 5.52 1.08 -21.61
N TYR A 319 5.88 2.36 -21.60
CA TYR A 319 5.06 3.46 -22.10
C TYR A 319 5.46 3.84 -23.55
N PRO A 320 4.49 4.11 -24.47
CA PRO A 320 3.05 3.99 -24.24
C PRO A 320 2.47 2.60 -24.56
N GLY A 321 3.20 1.72 -25.24
CA GLY A 321 2.66 0.52 -25.86
C GLY A 321 1.97 -0.44 -24.88
N GLN A 322 2.72 -0.97 -23.88
CA GLN A 322 2.16 -1.93 -22.92
C GLN A 322 1.16 -1.25 -21.98
N TYR A 323 1.40 0.02 -21.59
CA TYR A 323 0.48 0.83 -20.81
C TYR A 323 -0.90 0.96 -21.48
N ASN A 324 -0.94 1.32 -22.76
CA ASN A 324 -2.21 1.45 -23.51
C ASN A 324 -2.93 0.09 -23.64
N GLY A 325 -2.17 -0.99 -23.84
CA GLY A 325 -2.74 -2.33 -23.86
C GLY A 325 -3.37 -2.74 -22.51
N ALA A 326 -2.72 -2.41 -21.39
CA ALA A 326 -3.26 -2.61 -20.05
C ALA A 326 -4.52 -1.77 -19.85
N LEU A 327 -4.48 -0.48 -20.19
CA LEU A 327 -5.61 0.44 -20.05
C LEU A 327 -6.86 -0.04 -20.81
N GLN A 328 -6.69 -0.60 -22.02
CA GLN A 328 -7.80 -1.18 -22.78
C GLN A 328 -8.47 -2.35 -22.06
N ARG A 329 -7.71 -3.17 -21.29
CA ARG A 329 -8.26 -4.31 -20.54
C ARG A 329 -8.89 -3.93 -19.19
N ARG A 330 -8.67 -2.69 -18.71
CA ARG A 330 -9.15 -2.23 -17.41
C ARG A 330 -10.67 -2.33 -17.26
N ALA A 331 -11.43 -1.90 -18.27
CA ALA A 331 -12.89 -1.95 -18.24
C ALA A 331 -13.43 -3.40 -18.12
N ALA A 332 -12.80 -4.36 -18.82
CA ALA A 332 -13.17 -5.76 -18.72
C ALA A 332 -12.90 -6.34 -17.32
N TRP A 333 -11.79 -5.93 -16.68
CA TRP A 333 -11.50 -6.30 -15.30
C TRP A 333 -12.51 -5.70 -14.31
N GLN A 334 -12.85 -4.42 -14.45
CA GLN A 334 -13.88 -3.77 -13.63
C GLN A 334 -15.24 -4.46 -13.77
N HIS A 335 -15.60 -4.87 -15.00
CA HIS A 335 -16.82 -5.64 -15.24
C HIS A 335 -16.79 -7.02 -14.57
N THR A 336 -15.65 -7.71 -14.64
CA THR A 336 -15.46 -9.01 -13.95
C THR A 336 -15.70 -8.87 -12.44
N LEU A 337 -15.15 -7.85 -11.78
CA LEU A 337 -15.38 -7.60 -10.35
C LEU A 337 -16.84 -7.23 -10.07
N HIS A 338 -17.46 -6.41 -10.92
CA HIS A 338 -18.88 -6.09 -10.80
C HIS A 338 -19.75 -7.34 -10.79
N ASP A 339 -19.48 -8.32 -11.67
CA ASP A 339 -20.22 -9.58 -11.73
C ASP A 339 -19.99 -10.48 -10.51
N VAL A 340 -18.76 -10.47 -9.97
CA VAL A 340 -18.46 -11.16 -8.71
C VAL A 340 -19.26 -10.56 -7.56
N PHE A 341 -19.32 -9.23 -7.47
CA PHE A 341 -20.04 -8.52 -6.41
C PHE A 341 -21.57 -8.62 -6.49
N LYS A 342 -22.15 -9.20 -7.55
CA LYS A 342 -23.57 -9.63 -7.57
C LYS A 342 -23.79 -10.86 -6.69
N LYS A 343 -22.75 -11.69 -6.48
CA LYS A 343 -22.81 -12.97 -5.77
C LYS A 343 -22.26 -12.88 -4.35
N VAL A 344 -21.28 -12.01 -4.10
CA VAL A 344 -20.60 -11.83 -2.81
C VAL A 344 -20.63 -10.38 -2.37
N ASP A 345 -20.48 -10.16 -1.08
CA ASP A 345 -20.43 -8.81 -0.52
C ASP A 345 -19.00 -8.28 -0.55
N PHE A 346 -18.00 -9.14 -0.28
CA PHE A 346 -16.57 -8.82 -0.36
C PHE A 346 -15.76 -9.98 -0.95
N ILE A 347 -14.56 -9.67 -1.45
CA ILE A 347 -13.55 -10.68 -1.82
C ILE A 347 -12.49 -10.69 -0.71
N ALA A 348 -12.04 -11.88 -0.31
CA ALA A 348 -11.01 -12.08 0.71
C ALA A 348 -9.81 -12.86 0.17
N LEU A 349 -8.61 -12.37 0.46
CA LEU A 349 -7.32 -12.99 0.14
C LEU A 349 -6.24 -12.46 1.08
N PRO A 350 -5.03 -13.06 1.13
CA PRO A 350 -3.93 -12.47 1.87
C PRO A 350 -3.45 -11.16 1.22
N THR A 351 -3.08 -10.17 2.03
CA THR A 351 -2.41 -8.95 1.52
C THR A 351 -1.02 -9.31 0.96
N LEU A 352 -0.31 -10.20 1.64
CA LEU A 352 0.98 -10.77 1.24
C LEU A 352 0.89 -12.30 1.26
N GLN A 353 1.50 -12.96 0.28
CA GLN A 353 1.54 -14.44 0.19
C GLN A 353 2.51 -15.07 1.18
N VAL A 354 3.47 -14.30 1.70
CA VAL A 354 4.48 -14.76 2.67
C VAL A 354 4.61 -13.73 3.79
N MET A 355 5.23 -14.14 4.90
CA MET A 355 5.57 -13.21 5.97
C MET A 355 6.56 -12.14 5.48
N PRO A 356 6.60 -10.95 6.13
CA PRO A 356 7.50 -9.88 5.74
C PRO A 356 8.95 -10.34 5.62
N LEU A 357 9.62 -10.00 4.51
CA LEU A 357 10.93 -10.52 4.18
C LEU A 357 12.04 -9.82 5.00
N ALA A 358 13.10 -10.55 5.34
CA ALA A 358 14.29 -9.98 5.94
C ALA A 358 15.06 -9.11 4.92
N ILE A 359 15.58 -7.98 5.37
CA ILE A 359 16.50 -7.13 4.60
C ILE A 359 17.87 -7.82 4.64
N PRO A 360 18.48 -8.19 3.50
CA PRO A 360 19.77 -8.86 3.49
C PRO A 360 20.87 -7.94 4.02
N TRP A 361 21.70 -8.46 4.90
CA TRP A 361 22.85 -7.73 5.45
C TRP A 361 23.95 -7.47 4.38
N LEU A 362 24.17 -8.46 3.51
CA LEU A 362 24.96 -8.38 2.31
C LEU A 362 24.10 -8.93 1.18
N GLY A 363 23.82 -8.14 0.17
CA GLY A 363 23.03 -8.65 -0.94
C GLY A 363 22.39 -7.58 -1.81
N ASN A 364 21.74 -8.06 -2.85
CA ASN A 364 21.13 -7.20 -3.86
C ASN A 364 19.72 -6.81 -3.43
N ILE A 365 19.55 -5.55 -3.01
CA ILE A 365 18.26 -4.96 -2.65
C ILE A 365 17.27 -5.04 -3.82
N THR A 366 17.73 -4.99 -5.07
CA THR A 366 16.86 -5.12 -6.25
C THR A 366 16.18 -6.49 -6.30
N LEU A 367 16.87 -7.57 -5.91
CA LEU A 367 16.25 -8.89 -5.82
C LEU A 367 15.20 -8.97 -4.70
N LEU A 368 15.44 -8.28 -3.59
CA LEU A 368 14.45 -8.15 -2.53
C LEU A 368 13.20 -7.43 -3.04
N GLU A 369 13.35 -6.29 -3.75
CA GLU A 369 12.22 -5.56 -4.33
C GLU A 369 11.38 -6.42 -5.28
N ILE A 370 12.05 -7.17 -6.17
CA ILE A 370 11.37 -8.10 -7.08
C ILE A 370 10.59 -9.17 -6.29
N ARG A 371 11.17 -9.72 -5.22
CA ARG A 371 10.47 -10.70 -4.37
C ARG A 371 9.24 -10.08 -3.71
N VAL A 372 9.34 -8.87 -3.16
CA VAL A 372 8.19 -8.20 -2.52
C VAL A 372 7.10 -7.93 -3.54
N LEU A 373 7.44 -7.47 -4.75
CA LEU A 373 6.47 -7.28 -5.84
C LEU A 373 5.72 -8.57 -6.21
N ASN A 374 6.42 -9.72 -6.20
CA ASN A 374 5.84 -11.00 -6.58
C ASN A 374 4.96 -11.64 -5.50
N VAL A 375 5.05 -11.18 -4.25
CA VAL A 375 4.30 -11.79 -3.13
C VAL A 375 3.18 -10.89 -2.59
N GLN A 376 3.05 -9.66 -3.09
CA GLN A 376 1.94 -8.77 -2.78
C GLN A 376 0.73 -9.03 -3.68
N ASN A 377 -0.47 -8.93 -3.14
CA ASN A 377 -1.73 -9.21 -3.84
C ASN A 377 -2.61 -7.97 -3.88
N THR A 378 -2.09 -6.86 -4.35
CA THR A 378 -2.73 -5.55 -4.12
C THR A 378 -3.02 -4.76 -5.38
N VAL A 379 -2.19 -4.88 -6.41
CA VAL A 379 -2.25 -3.98 -7.58
C VAL A 379 -3.46 -4.22 -8.48
N ALA A 380 -3.98 -5.45 -8.56
CA ALA A 380 -5.22 -5.73 -9.30
C ALA A 380 -6.41 -4.91 -8.77
N VAL A 381 -6.39 -4.60 -7.46
CA VAL A 381 -7.42 -3.75 -6.82
C VAL A 381 -7.25 -2.29 -7.22
N ASN A 382 -6.01 -1.77 -7.26
CA ASN A 382 -5.74 -0.43 -7.78
C ASN A 382 -6.16 -0.31 -9.25
N PHE A 383 -5.81 -1.32 -10.05
CA PHE A 383 -6.16 -1.37 -11.47
C PHE A 383 -7.67 -1.32 -11.71
N ALA A 384 -8.47 -1.92 -10.84
CA ALA A 384 -9.93 -1.79 -10.88
C ALA A 384 -10.42 -0.44 -10.33
N GLY A 385 -9.77 0.10 -9.30
CA GLY A 385 -10.19 1.30 -8.57
C GLY A 385 -11.04 1.03 -7.33
N ASN A 386 -11.21 -0.23 -6.93
CA ASN A 386 -12.02 -0.64 -5.78
C ASN A 386 -11.36 -0.27 -4.44
N PRO A 387 -12.14 -0.09 -3.35
CA PRO A 387 -11.59 0.02 -2.01
C PRO A 387 -11.12 -1.34 -1.49
N ALA A 388 -10.09 -1.33 -0.65
CA ALA A 388 -9.62 -2.55 0.00
C ALA A 388 -9.00 -2.25 1.37
N LEU A 389 -9.30 -3.12 2.33
CA LEU A 389 -8.89 -3.04 3.72
C LEU A 389 -7.92 -4.18 4.05
N ALA A 390 -6.76 -3.84 4.56
CA ALA A 390 -5.82 -4.78 5.17
C ALA A 390 -6.07 -4.81 6.67
N VAL A 391 -6.40 -5.97 7.21
CA VAL A 391 -6.69 -6.19 8.64
C VAL A 391 -5.70 -7.21 9.20
N PRO A 392 -4.95 -6.91 10.27
CA PRO A 392 -4.11 -7.90 10.93
C PRO A 392 -4.98 -9.00 11.56
N ILE A 393 -4.60 -10.24 11.36
CA ILE A 393 -5.24 -11.41 11.94
C ILE A 393 -4.19 -12.32 12.56
N PRO A 394 -4.50 -13.03 13.67
CA PRO A 394 -3.56 -13.94 14.32
C PRO A 394 -3.09 -15.04 13.38
N VAL A 395 -1.80 -15.39 13.48
CA VAL A 395 -1.21 -16.53 12.77
C VAL A 395 -0.26 -17.31 13.65
N VAL A 396 -0.26 -18.63 13.52
CA VAL A 396 0.72 -19.48 14.21
C VAL A 396 2.03 -19.47 13.42
N HIS A 397 2.94 -18.57 13.83
CA HIS A 397 4.25 -18.45 13.21
C HIS A 397 5.33 -18.12 14.24
N GLU A 398 6.55 -18.62 14.05
CA GLU A 398 7.66 -18.53 15.00
C GLU A 398 8.07 -17.07 15.32
N HIS A 399 8.03 -16.19 14.31
CA HIS A 399 8.54 -14.82 14.42
C HIS A 399 7.46 -13.73 14.25
N PHE A 400 6.29 -14.09 13.74
CA PHE A 400 5.21 -13.15 13.46
C PHE A 400 3.92 -13.57 14.16
N PRO A 401 3.37 -12.72 15.04
CA PRO A 401 2.12 -13.04 15.74
C PRO A 401 0.89 -12.83 14.84
N VAL A 402 1.05 -12.04 13.76
CA VAL A 402 -0.04 -11.67 12.85
C VAL A 402 0.37 -11.82 11.40
N THR A 403 -0.61 -12.08 10.55
CA THR A 403 -0.58 -11.88 9.10
C THR A 403 -1.68 -10.91 8.71
N SER A 404 -1.94 -10.68 7.43
CA SER A 404 -2.94 -9.70 7.00
C SER A 404 -3.96 -10.30 6.05
N LEU A 405 -5.22 -10.24 6.46
CA LEU A 405 -6.38 -10.45 5.59
C LEU A 405 -6.65 -9.18 4.79
N GLN A 406 -6.75 -9.28 3.47
CA GLN A 406 -7.26 -8.24 2.61
C GLN A 406 -8.74 -8.50 2.29
N LEU A 407 -9.60 -7.55 2.61
CA LEU A 407 -11.00 -7.49 2.17
C LEU A 407 -11.12 -6.45 1.05
N ILE A 408 -11.80 -6.81 -0.05
CA ILE A 408 -12.02 -5.91 -1.19
C ILE A 408 -13.52 -5.68 -1.31
N GLY A 409 -13.92 -4.41 -1.40
CA GLY A 409 -15.32 -3.99 -1.54
C GLY A 409 -15.68 -3.49 -2.94
N ARG A 410 -16.96 -3.21 -3.13
CA ARG A 410 -17.45 -2.46 -4.29
C ARG A 410 -16.94 -1.02 -4.24
N PRO A 411 -16.86 -0.32 -5.37
CA PRO A 411 -16.60 1.12 -5.33
C PRO A 411 -17.57 1.84 -4.38
N LEU A 412 -17.04 2.74 -3.56
CA LEU A 412 -17.78 3.55 -2.57
C LEU A 412 -18.43 2.75 -1.41
N SER A 413 -17.92 1.54 -1.12
CA SER A 413 -18.40 0.71 0.01
C SER A 413 -17.42 0.72 1.20
N GLU A 414 -16.71 1.80 1.43
CA GLU A 414 -15.73 1.90 2.52
C GLU A 414 -16.36 1.67 3.90
N ALA A 415 -17.58 2.17 4.12
CA ALA A 415 -18.28 2.03 5.39
C ALA A 415 -18.63 0.56 5.70
N GLU A 416 -19.21 -0.15 4.73
CA GLU A 416 -19.55 -1.58 4.85
C GLU A 416 -18.27 -2.44 4.94
N LEU A 417 -17.22 -2.05 4.21
CA LEU A 417 -15.93 -2.73 4.22
C LEU A 417 -15.25 -2.61 5.60
N LEU A 418 -15.27 -1.42 6.20
CA LEU A 418 -14.75 -1.19 7.55
C LEU A 418 -15.59 -1.93 8.61
N ASP A 419 -16.90 -2.01 8.45
CA ASP A 419 -17.71 -2.80 9.37
C ASP A 419 -17.42 -4.30 9.26
N ALA A 420 -17.18 -4.83 8.06
CA ALA A 420 -16.72 -6.21 7.89
C ALA A 420 -15.34 -6.43 8.55
N GLY A 421 -14.42 -5.46 8.39
CA GLY A 421 -13.12 -5.48 9.09
C GLY A 421 -13.24 -5.47 10.61
N ARG A 422 -14.13 -4.65 11.17
CA ARG A 422 -14.43 -4.60 12.61
C ARG A 422 -14.94 -5.95 13.13
N ILE A 423 -15.80 -6.63 12.37
CA ILE A 423 -16.29 -7.97 12.74
C ILE A 423 -15.12 -8.97 12.80
N VAL A 424 -14.23 -8.96 11.81
CA VAL A 424 -13.02 -9.80 11.82
C VAL A 424 -12.15 -9.48 13.02
N GLU A 425 -11.90 -8.20 13.30
CA GLU A 425 -11.08 -7.74 14.42
C GLU A 425 -11.64 -8.17 15.78
N THR A 426 -12.95 -7.98 15.99
CA THR A 426 -13.62 -8.36 17.26
C THR A 426 -13.79 -9.87 17.44
N ALA A 427 -13.80 -10.65 16.36
CA ALA A 427 -13.83 -12.11 16.41
C ALA A 427 -12.43 -12.74 16.55
N SER A 428 -11.37 -11.94 16.52
CA SER A 428 -10.00 -12.39 16.77
C SER A 428 -9.76 -12.57 18.27
N PRO A 429 -9.01 -13.62 18.69
CA PRO A 429 -8.77 -13.90 20.11
C PRO A 429 -7.87 -12.86 20.76
#